data_83f75662cc4daddf3b6407266cd4eefe
#
_entry.id   83f75662cc4daddf3b6407266cd4eefe
#
_cell.length_a   1.000
_cell.length_b   1.000
_cell.length_c   1.000
_cell.angle_alpha   90.00
_cell.angle_beta   90.00
_cell.angle_gamma   90.00
#
_symmetry.space_group_name_H-M   'P 1'
#
loop_
_entity.id
_entity.type
_entity.pdbx_description
1 polymer ?
#
loop_
_entity_poly.entity_id
_entity_poly.type
_entity_poly.pdbx_seq_one_letter_code
_entity_poly.pdbx_strand_id
1 'polypeptide(L)'
;MKTEARKPVAPFYAVAALWIVYALLFPLYAPAHYALLIAASAAVYLIANALCKSGGVVGEKKAAPKAEKKQEEPSTGSAELDKMLKDGRLAIAEMKRLDDNIADPGVSADIVRLEQVSEKIFEAVKDQPEKLPQIHKFMDYYLPTTLKLLNAYDRMSATGVSGENIDGTLNKVEGMMRNIVAAFEKQLDALYGSDALDISTDITVLETMMAREGLTGHPLKAETAPPEDGTDIKLEL
;
A
#
# COMPACT_ATOMS: atom_id res chain seq x y z
N MET A 1 -16.61 5.84 18.14
CA MET A 1 -16.29 4.48 18.56
C MET A 1 -15.23 4.55 19.66
N LYS A 2 -15.54 4.02 20.84
CA LYS A 2 -14.66 4.09 22.02
C LYS A 2 -13.43 3.22 21.78
N THR A 3 -12.26 3.81 21.80
CA THR A 3 -10.97 3.12 21.84
C THR A 3 -10.84 2.42 23.18
N GLU A 4 -10.93 1.09 23.21
CA GLU A 4 -10.57 0.30 24.37
C GLU A 4 -9.05 0.42 24.60
N ALA A 5 -8.69 1.18 25.62
CA ALA A 5 -7.32 1.25 26.12
C ALA A 5 -6.90 -0.15 26.58
N ARG A 6 -5.90 -0.76 25.92
CA ARG A 6 -5.30 -2.03 26.35
C ARG A 6 -4.79 -1.87 27.77
N LYS A 7 -5.43 -2.58 28.71
CA LYS A 7 -5.04 -2.58 30.11
C LYS A 7 -3.62 -3.15 30.25
N PRO A 8 -2.74 -2.55 31.05
CA PRO A 8 -1.38 -3.05 31.22
C PRO A 8 -1.43 -4.46 31.83
N VAL A 9 -0.79 -5.44 31.21
CA VAL A 9 -0.75 -6.84 31.66
C VAL A 9 0.28 -7.07 32.76
N ALA A 10 1.18 -6.12 32.97
CA ALA A 10 2.23 -6.18 34.03
C ALA A 10 1.73 -6.51 35.44
N PRO A 11 0.63 -5.93 35.96
CA PRO A 11 0.14 -6.26 37.28
C PRO A 11 -0.32 -7.72 37.42
N PHE A 12 -0.78 -8.36 36.34
CA PHE A 12 -1.18 -9.77 36.40
C PHE A 12 0.02 -10.71 36.56
N TYR A 13 1.14 -10.41 35.88
CA TYR A 13 2.37 -11.18 36.07
C TYR A 13 2.98 -11.02 37.46
N ALA A 14 2.88 -9.83 38.08
CA ALA A 14 3.35 -9.60 39.44
C ALA A 14 2.55 -10.41 40.46
N VAL A 15 1.23 -10.51 40.28
CA VAL A 15 0.39 -11.35 41.16
C VAL A 15 0.69 -12.84 40.97
N ALA A 16 0.88 -13.30 39.70
CA ALA A 16 1.24 -14.70 39.42
C ALA A 16 2.57 -15.10 40.09
N ALA A 17 3.59 -14.23 39.99
CA ALA A 17 4.88 -14.45 40.64
C ALA A 17 4.75 -14.52 42.15
N LEU A 18 3.93 -13.66 42.78
CA LEU A 18 3.66 -13.69 44.21
C LEU A 18 3.09 -15.05 44.66
N TRP A 19 2.14 -15.59 43.90
CA TRP A 19 1.53 -16.90 44.19
C TRP A 19 2.54 -18.04 44.13
N ILE A 20 3.40 -18.04 43.12
CA ILE A 20 4.45 -19.06 42.97
C ILE A 20 5.43 -19.02 44.14
N VAL A 21 5.92 -17.82 44.50
CA VAL A 21 6.87 -17.65 45.60
C VAL A 21 6.24 -18.03 46.95
N TYR A 22 5.00 -17.62 47.21
CA TYR A 22 4.30 -17.95 48.43
C TYR A 22 4.04 -19.46 48.57
N ALA A 23 3.63 -20.14 47.51
CA ALA A 23 3.40 -21.58 47.48
C ALA A 23 4.68 -22.40 47.75
N LEU A 24 5.85 -21.86 47.35
CA LEU A 24 7.15 -22.50 47.58
C LEU A 24 7.65 -22.35 49.05
N LEU A 25 7.32 -21.23 49.67
CA LEU A 25 7.84 -20.89 51.00
C LEU A 25 6.94 -21.32 52.16
N PHE A 26 5.63 -21.43 51.92
CA PHE A 26 4.66 -21.71 52.99
C PHE A 26 3.73 -22.88 52.63
N PRO A 27 3.51 -23.85 53.54
CA PRO A 27 2.55 -24.93 53.32
C PRO A 27 1.11 -24.40 53.41
N LEU A 28 0.35 -24.56 52.34
CA LEU A 28 -1.03 -24.04 52.18
C LEU A 28 -2.11 -24.89 52.88
N TYR A 29 -1.86 -25.37 54.13
CA TYR A 29 -2.79 -26.25 54.81
C TYR A 29 -3.86 -25.56 55.67
N ALA A 30 -3.72 -24.27 55.94
CA ALA A 30 -4.68 -23.55 56.78
C ALA A 30 -5.48 -22.51 55.98
N PRO A 31 -6.81 -22.38 56.17
CA PRO A 31 -7.62 -21.41 55.45
C PRO A 31 -7.22 -19.95 55.65
N ALA A 32 -6.54 -19.65 56.79
CA ALA A 32 -5.99 -18.32 57.08
C ALA A 32 -4.93 -17.88 56.06
N HIS A 33 -4.13 -18.80 55.50
CA HIS A 33 -3.10 -18.48 54.52
C HIS A 33 -3.71 -18.03 53.19
N TYR A 34 -4.87 -18.56 52.80
CA TYR A 34 -5.58 -18.12 51.59
C TYR A 34 -6.14 -16.70 51.73
N ALA A 35 -6.68 -16.37 52.91
CA ALA A 35 -7.17 -15.02 53.19
C ALA A 35 -6.03 -13.99 53.15
N LEU A 36 -4.87 -14.32 53.69
CA LEU A 36 -3.69 -13.47 53.68
C LEU A 36 -3.11 -13.33 52.28
N LEU A 37 -3.13 -14.39 51.46
CA LEU A 37 -2.66 -14.40 50.08
C LEU A 37 -3.55 -13.55 49.18
N ILE A 38 -4.87 -13.59 49.40
CA ILE A 38 -5.83 -12.73 48.67
C ILE A 38 -5.60 -11.25 49.01
N ALA A 39 -5.42 -10.93 50.30
CA ALA A 39 -5.13 -9.57 50.75
C ALA A 39 -3.80 -9.05 50.19
N ALA A 40 -2.75 -9.87 50.22
CA ALA A 40 -1.45 -9.55 49.61
C ALA A 40 -1.54 -9.36 48.07
N SER A 41 -2.32 -10.20 47.38
CA SER A 41 -2.56 -10.06 45.93
C SER A 41 -3.24 -8.75 45.59
N ALA A 42 -4.23 -8.33 46.37
CA ALA A 42 -4.91 -7.04 46.18
C ALA A 42 -3.94 -5.86 46.41
N ALA A 43 -3.10 -5.91 47.42
CA ALA A 43 -2.10 -4.89 47.70
C ALA A 43 -1.05 -4.78 46.57
N VAL A 44 -0.50 -5.90 46.12
CA VAL A 44 0.48 -5.96 45.01
C VAL A 44 -0.14 -5.45 43.72
N TYR A 45 -1.39 -5.81 43.45
CA TYR A 45 -2.10 -5.31 42.25
C TYR A 45 -2.28 -3.80 42.32
N LEU A 46 -2.70 -3.23 43.45
CA LEU A 46 -2.87 -1.79 43.62
C LEU A 46 -1.55 -1.03 43.50
N ILE A 47 -0.47 -1.56 44.13
CA ILE A 47 0.87 -0.96 44.04
C ILE A 47 1.41 -1.03 42.62
N ALA A 48 1.30 -2.17 41.93
CA ALA A 48 1.74 -2.33 40.55
C ALA A 48 0.96 -1.40 39.61
N ASN A 49 -0.34 -1.26 39.80
CA ASN A 49 -1.18 -0.36 39.05
C ASN A 49 -0.87 1.13 39.32
N ALA A 50 -0.54 1.49 40.54
CA ALA A 50 -0.13 2.83 40.92
C ALA A 50 1.26 3.17 40.37
N LEU A 51 2.22 2.26 40.39
CA LEU A 51 3.55 2.41 39.82
C LEU A 51 3.51 2.49 38.29
N CYS A 52 2.65 1.71 37.62
CA CYS A 52 2.42 1.83 36.20
C CYS A 52 1.77 3.17 35.80
N LYS A 53 1.12 3.85 36.73
CA LYS A 53 0.47 5.15 36.52
C LYS A 53 1.38 6.34 36.78
N SER A 54 2.43 6.20 37.58
CA SER A 54 3.25 7.32 38.10
C SER A 54 4.75 7.25 37.81
N GLY A 55 5.31 6.23 37.15
CA GLY A 55 6.74 6.16 37.05
C GLY A 55 7.29 5.33 35.91
N GLY A 56 8.01 5.99 35.03
CA GLY A 56 8.99 5.33 34.19
C GLY A 56 10.07 4.69 35.06
N VAL A 57 10.26 3.38 34.97
CA VAL A 57 11.43 2.68 35.47
C VAL A 57 12.18 2.09 34.28
N VAL A 58 13.44 2.49 34.22
CA VAL A 58 14.51 2.08 33.35
C VAL A 58 14.53 0.56 33.20
N GLY A 59 14.25 0.10 31.96
CA GLY A 59 14.43 -1.27 31.55
C GLY A 59 14.65 -1.25 30.04
N GLU A 60 15.90 -1.48 29.70
CA GLU A 60 16.45 -1.93 28.42
C GLU A 60 15.63 -1.67 27.16
N LYS A 61 16.08 -0.68 26.39
CA LYS A 61 15.61 -0.33 25.04
C LYS A 61 15.77 -1.53 24.11
N LYS A 62 14.76 -2.37 24.03
CA LYS A 62 14.41 -3.02 22.77
C LYS A 62 13.52 -2.03 22.05
N ALA A 63 14.03 -1.51 20.94
CA ALA A 63 13.36 -0.53 20.13
C ALA A 63 11.95 -1.02 19.81
N ALA A 64 10.95 -0.44 20.49
CA ALA A 64 9.59 -0.45 20.01
C ALA A 64 9.57 0.38 18.72
N PRO A 65 8.83 -0.04 17.69
CA PRO A 65 8.62 0.81 16.54
C PRO A 65 8.06 2.14 17.07
N LYS A 66 8.78 3.21 16.76
CA LYS A 66 8.32 4.57 16.96
C LYS A 66 6.86 4.63 16.54
N ALA A 67 5.95 4.91 17.46
CA ALA A 67 4.62 5.35 17.10
C ALA A 67 4.85 6.57 16.20
N GLU A 68 4.71 6.36 14.91
CA GLU A 68 4.61 7.46 13.96
C GLU A 68 3.52 8.36 14.51
N LYS A 69 3.89 9.59 14.79
CA LYS A 69 2.94 10.68 14.97
C LYS A 69 1.99 10.54 13.80
N LYS A 70 0.72 10.26 14.11
CA LYS A 70 -0.38 10.38 13.17
C LYS A 70 -0.26 11.81 12.62
N GLN A 71 0.44 11.96 11.51
CA GLN A 71 0.35 13.17 10.72
C GLN A 71 -1.12 13.20 10.32
N GLU A 72 -1.86 14.16 10.84
CA GLU A 72 -3.13 14.56 10.27
C GLU A 72 -2.76 15.09 8.89
N GLU A 73 -2.83 14.19 7.90
CA GLU A 73 -2.64 14.59 6.52
C GLU A 73 -3.79 15.54 6.16
N PRO A 74 -3.48 16.60 5.42
CA PRO A 74 -4.49 17.54 4.97
C PRO A 74 -5.56 16.75 4.22
N SER A 75 -6.80 16.83 4.71
CA SER A 75 -7.95 16.29 4.01
C SER A 75 -8.04 16.91 2.63
N THR A 76 -8.18 16.08 1.58
CA THR A 76 -8.31 16.55 0.19
C THR A 76 -9.68 17.16 -0.07
N GLY A 77 -10.60 17.14 0.92
CA GLY A 77 -11.99 17.59 0.80
C GLY A 77 -12.93 16.50 0.28
N SER A 78 -12.41 15.34 -0.16
CA SER A 78 -13.20 14.17 -0.54
C SER A 78 -12.89 13.01 0.38
N ALA A 79 -13.89 12.57 1.15
CA ALA A 79 -13.74 11.43 2.06
C ALA A 79 -13.42 10.12 1.32
N GLU A 80 -13.85 9.98 0.08
CA GLU A 80 -13.56 8.84 -0.77
C GLU A 80 -12.09 8.83 -1.21
N LEU A 81 -11.59 9.97 -1.67
CA LEU A 81 -10.19 10.13 -2.06
C LEU A 81 -9.27 9.92 -0.85
N ASP A 82 -9.58 10.51 0.30
CA ASP A 82 -8.78 10.35 1.53
C ASP A 82 -8.72 8.87 1.95
N LYS A 83 -9.84 8.15 1.87
CA LYS A 83 -9.89 6.71 2.14
C LYS A 83 -9.02 5.94 1.16
N MET A 84 -9.16 6.21 -0.13
CA MET A 84 -8.42 5.51 -1.19
C MET A 84 -6.91 5.74 -1.10
N LEU A 85 -6.47 6.97 -0.83
CA LEU A 85 -5.06 7.30 -0.59
C LEU A 85 -4.52 6.59 0.65
N LYS A 86 -5.33 6.49 1.71
CA LYS A 86 -4.96 5.74 2.93
C LYS A 86 -4.80 4.25 2.64
N ASP A 87 -5.76 3.65 1.95
CA ASP A 87 -5.73 2.23 1.59
C ASP A 87 -4.54 1.94 0.65
N GLY A 88 -4.25 2.85 -0.29
CA GLY A 88 -3.09 2.81 -1.17
C GLY A 88 -1.76 2.81 -0.42
N ARG A 89 -1.60 3.71 0.57
CA ARG A 89 -0.39 3.74 1.42
C ARG A 89 -0.21 2.46 2.24
N LEU A 90 -1.30 1.89 2.74
CA LEU A 90 -1.24 0.61 3.44
C LEU A 90 -0.80 -0.52 2.51
N ALA A 91 -1.26 -0.50 1.26
CA ALA A 91 -0.86 -1.47 0.24
C ALA A 91 0.64 -1.36 -0.10
N ILE A 92 1.15 -0.13 -0.29
CA ILE A 92 2.59 0.12 -0.53
C ILE A 92 3.43 -0.32 0.67
N ALA A 93 3.00 -0.01 1.90
CA ALA A 93 3.70 -0.45 3.10
C ALA A 93 3.76 -1.98 3.22
N GLU A 94 2.69 -2.68 2.79
CA GLU A 94 2.66 -4.14 2.76
C GLU A 94 3.57 -4.70 1.66
N MET A 95 3.67 -4.06 0.47
CA MET A 95 4.63 -4.43 -0.56
C MET A 95 6.06 -4.34 -0.03
N LYS A 96 6.44 -3.24 0.62
CA LYS A 96 7.75 -3.05 1.26
C LYS A 96 8.07 -4.13 2.27
N ARG A 97 7.10 -4.49 3.12
CA ARG A 97 7.27 -5.58 4.08
C ARG A 97 7.53 -6.92 3.40
N LEU A 98 6.85 -7.18 2.29
CA LEU A 98 7.00 -8.42 1.52
C LEU A 98 8.35 -8.44 0.79
N ASP A 99 8.80 -7.31 0.25
CA ASP A 99 10.12 -7.18 -0.37
C ASP A 99 11.25 -7.48 0.62
N ASP A 100 11.15 -6.98 1.85
CA ASP A 100 12.13 -7.27 2.91
C ASP A 100 12.24 -8.77 3.26
N ASN A 101 11.19 -9.55 3.03
CA ASN A 101 11.13 -10.98 3.35
C ASN A 101 11.47 -11.89 2.15
N ILE A 102 11.23 -11.44 0.93
CA ILE A 102 11.41 -12.23 -0.28
C ILE A 102 12.85 -12.15 -0.75
N ALA A 103 13.54 -13.30 -0.74
CA ALA A 103 14.95 -13.39 -1.10
C ALA A 103 15.22 -13.45 -2.62
N ASP A 104 14.19 -13.71 -3.45
CA ASP A 104 14.34 -13.78 -4.90
C ASP A 104 14.54 -12.39 -5.50
N PRO A 105 15.69 -12.11 -6.18
CA PRO A 105 16.03 -10.79 -6.67
C PRO A 105 15.13 -10.34 -7.85
N GLY A 106 14.56 -11.28 -8.60
CA GLY A 106 13.66 -10.96 -9.71
C GLY A 106 12.30 -10.48 -9.19
N VAL A 107 11.74 -11.20 -8.23
CA VAL A 107 10.48 -10.83 -7.59
C VAL A 107 10.64 -9.53 -6.78
N SER A 108 11.75 -9.37 -6.07
CA SER A 108 12.08 -8.13 -5.34
C SER A 108 12.13 -6.91 -6.29
N ALA A 109 12.80 -7.02 -7.44
CA ALA A 109 12.84 -5.96 -8.44
C ALA A 109 11.45 -5.61 -8.98
N ASP A 110 10.60 -6.62 -9.22
CA ASP A 110 9.22 -6.41 -9.65
C ASP A 110 8.38 -5.71 -8.56
N ILE A 111 8.58 -6.08 -7.27
CA ILE A 111 7.89 -5.43 -6.14
C ILE A 111 8.29 -3.96 -6.05
N VAL A 112 9.58 -3.64 -6.08
CA VAL A 112 10.07 -2.25 -6.07
C VAL A 112 9.46 -1.45 -7.22
N ARG A 113 9.33 -2.06 -8.40
CA ARG A 113 8.70 -1.40 -9.56
C ARG A 113 7.21 -1.15 -9.32
N LEU A 114 6.48 -2.13 -8.75
CA LEU A 114 5.06 -1.99 -8.39
C LEU A 114 4.83 -0.87 -7.37
N GLU A 115 5.71 -0.76 -6.36
CA GLU A 115 5.67 0.34 -5.39
C GLU A 115 5.78 1.70 -6.07
N GLN A 116 6.82 1.88 -6.89
CA GLN A 116 7.07 3.13 -7.60
C GLN A 116 5.91 3.54 -8.52
N VAL A 117 5.34 2.58 -9.25
CA VAL A 117 4.21 2.86 -10.15
C VAL A 117 2.95 3.16 -9.35
N SER A 118 2.70 2.43 -8.26
CA SER A 118 1.56 2.68 -7.38
C SER A 118 1.63 4.07 -6.73
N GLU A 119 2.81 4.48 -6.25
CA GLU A 119 3.01 5.83 -5.69
C GLU A 119 2.64 6.91 -6.74
N LYS A 120 3.10 6.77 -7.98
CA LYS A 120 2.78 7.71 -9.06
C LYS A 120 1.29 7.72 -9.43
N ILE A 121 0.62 6.57 -9.40
CA ILE A 121 -0.84 6.50 -9.61
C ILE A 121 -1.57 7.31 -8.53
N PHE A 122 -1.19 7.15 -7.26
CA PHE A 122 -1.81 7.89 -6.16
C PHE A 122 -1.48 9.37 -6.18
N GLU A 123 -0.27 9.77 -6.56
CA GLU A 123 0.11 11.16 -6.76
C GLU A 123 -0.72 11.80 -7.88
N ALA A 124 -0.84 11.15 -9.03
CA ALA A 124 -1.63 11.64 -10.16
C ALA A 124 -3.10 11.88 -9.77
N VAL A 125 -3.71 10.97 -9.00
CA VAL A 125 -5.10 11.12 -8.55
C VAL A 125 -5.24 12.12 -7.41
N LYS A 126 -4.23 12.28 -6.56
CA LYS A 126 -4.20 13.31 -5.52
C LYS A 126 -4.15 14.71 -6.14
N ASP A 127 -3.36 14.88 -7.19
CA ASP A 127 -3.19 16.16 -7.89
C ASP A 127 -4.40 16.48 -8.78
N GLN A 128 -5.04 15.45 -9.33
CA GLN A 128 -6.22 15.55 -10.20
C GLN A 128 -7.33 14.62 -9.70
N PRO A 129 -8.13 15.04 -8.70
CA PRO A 129 -9.19 14.22 -8.09
C PRO A 129 -10.27 13.73 -9.05
N GLU A 130 -10.47 14.39 -10.17
CA GLU A 130 -11.38 13.98 -11.24
C GLU A 130 -10.96 12.65 -11.92
N LYS A 131 -9.70 12.23 -11.76
CA LYS A 131 -9.20 10.93 -12.24
C LYS A 131 -9.54 9.76 -11.29
N LEU A 132 -10.09 10.05 -10.09
CA LEU A 132 -10.45 9.04 -9.09
C LEU A 132 -11.28 7.87 -9.66
N PRO A 133 -12.32 8.08 -10.48
CA PRO A 133 -13.10 6.99 -11.06
C PRO A 133 -12.28 6.04 -11.92
N GLN A 134 -11.19 6.51 -12.52
CA GLN A 134 -10.35 5.70 -13.42
C GLN A 134 -9.52 4.65 -12.67
N ILE A 135 -9.28 4.84 -11.37
CA ILE A 135 -8.50 3.90 -10.56
C ILE A 135 -9.33 2.97 -9.66
N HIS A 136 -10.66 3.03 -9.70
CA HIS A 136 -11.49 2.12 -8.88
C HIS A 136 -11.16 0.66 -9.13
N LYS A 137 -11.10 0.23 -10.40
CA LYS A 137 -10.75 -1.15 -10.75
C LYS A 137 -9.34 -1.54 -10.30
N PHE A 138 -8.41 -0.60 -10.33
CA PHE A 138 -7.06 -0.79 -9.82
C PHE A 138 -7.08 -1.04 -8.30
N MET A 139 -7.80 -0.21 -7.55
CA MET A 139 -7.90 -0.29 -6.09
C MET A 139 -8.69 -1.50 -5.61
N ASP A 140 -9.79 -1.83 -6.28
CA ASP A 140 -10.71 -2.86 -5.81
C ASP A 140 -10.28 -4.26 -6.25
N TYR A 141 -9.47 -4.37 -7.31
CA TYR A 141 -9.12 -5.66 -7.87
C TYR A 141 -7.62 -5.88 -8.08
N TYR A 142 -6.93 -5.02 -8.84
CA TYR A 142 -5.53 -5.29 -9.21
C TYR A 142 -4.61 -5.24 -7.99
N LEU A 143 -4.67 -4.18 -7.21
CA LEU A 143 -3.80 -3.96 -6.06
C LEU A 143 -3.98 -5.06 -4.97
N PRO A 144 -5.21 -5.36 -4.47
CA PRO A 144 -5.40 -6.39 -3.46
C PRO A 144 -5.09 -7.80 -3.98
N THR A 145 -5.32 -8.09 -5.26
CA THR A 145 -4.96 -9.38 -5.85
C THR A 145 -3.45 -9.55 -5.93
N THR A 146 -2.72 -8.51 -6.30
CA THR A 146 -1.26 -8.51 -6.31
C THR A 146 -0.69 -8.79 -4.91
N LEU A 147 -1.17 -8.09 -3.89
CA LEU A 147 -0.77 -8.35 -2.50
C LEU A 147 -1.07 -9.77 -2.05
N LYS A 148 -2.20 -10.33 -2.45
CA LYS A 148 -2.56 -11.72 -2.16
C LYS A 148 -1.57 -12.71 -2.79
N LEU A 149 -1.15 -12.47 -4.03
CA LEU A 149 -0.17 -13.31 -4.72
C LEU A 149 1.21 -13.22 -4.05
N LEU A 150 1.66 -12.01 -3.73
CA LEU A 150 2.93 -11.78 -3.05
C LEU A 150 2.95 -12.40 -1.65
N ASN A 151 1.88 -12.27 -0.87
CA ASN A 151 1.75 -12.93 0.44
C ASN A 151 1.73 -14.47 0.32
N ALA A 152 1.18 -15.01 -0.75
CA ALA A 152 1.22 -16.46 -1.00
C ALA A 152 2.64 -16.90 -1.36
N TYR A 153 3.35 -16.13 -2.17
CA TYR A 153 4.75 -16.35 -2.53
C TYR A 153 5.67 -16.33 -1.28
N ASP A 154 5.59 -15.27 -0.47
CA ASP A 154 6.35 -15.13 0.79
C ASP A 154 6.16 -16.35 1.70
N ARG A 155 4.91 -16.77 1.93
CA ARG A 155 4.63 -17.95 2.77
C ARG A 155 5.19 -19.25 2.20
N MET A 156 5.12 -19.45 0.89
CA MET A 156 5.59 -20.69 0.27
C MET A 156 7.11 -20.74 0.21
N SER A 157 7.76 -19.65 -0.17
CA SER A 157 9.23 -19.55 -0.20
C SER A 157 9.84 -19.71 1.20
N ALA A 158 9.17 -19.14 2.24
CA ALA A 158 9.62 -19.26 3.62
C ALA A 158 9.55 -20.69 4.19
N THR A 159 8.85 -21.65 3.54
CA THR A 159 8.78 -23.03 4.03
C THR A 159 10.13 -23.76 3.96
N GLY A 160 11.01 -23.34 3.04
CA GLY A 160 12.28 -24.02 2.77
C GLY A 160 12.14 -25.44 2.22
N VAL A 161 10.91 -25.84 1.83
CA VAL A 161 10.62 -27.18 1.29
C VAL A 161 10.38 -27.06 -0.20
N SER A 162 11.07 -27.88 -1.00
CA SER A 162 10.83 -28.04 -2.43
C SER A 162 9.80 -29.15 -2.68
N GLY A 163 8.90 -28.91 -3.63
CA GLY A 163 7.87 -29.86 -4.03
C GLY A 163 7.08 -29.35 -5.24
N GLU A 164 6.53 -30.27 -6.02
CA GLU A 164 5.86 -29.95 -7.29
C GLU A 164 4.78 -28.84 -7.13
N ASN A 165 4.00 -28.87 -6.06
CA ASN A 165 2.96 -27.86 -5.80
C ASN A 165 3.55 -26.52 -5.36
N ILE A 166 4.61 -26.53 -4.55
CA ILE A 166 5.25 -25.31 -4.05
C ILE A 166 5.99 -24.65 -5.19
N ASP A 167 6.95 -25.36 -5.81
CA ASP A 167 7.80 -24.84 -6.86
C ASP A 167 6.99 -24.43 -8.10
N GLY A 168 5.99 -25.26 -8.47
CA GLY A 168 5.08 -24.93 -9.56
C GLY A 168 4.23 -23.67 -9.31
N THR A 169 3.89 -23.39 -8.05
CA THR A 169 3.15 -22.17 -7.68
C THR A 169 4.07 -20.96 -7.65
N LEU A 170 5.26 -21.06 -7.07
CA LEU A 170 6.26 -19.99 -7.06
C LEU A 170 6.59 -19.54 -8.49
N ASN A 171 6.93 -20.47 -9.38
CA ASN A 171 7.21 -20.17 -10.80
C ASN A 171 6.05 -19.48 -11.52
N LYS A 172 4.78 -19.86 -11.21
CA LYS A 172 3.60 -19.19 -11.79
C LYS A 172 3.46 -17.75 -11.28
N VAL A 173 3.72 -17.51 -9.99
CA VAL A 173 3.68 -16.16 -9.43
C VAL A 173 4.78 -15.30 -10.04
N GLU A 174 6.02 -15.78 -10.11
CA GLU A 174 7.14 -15.09 -10.76
C GLU A 174 6.83 -14.73 -12.22
N GLY A 175 6.31 -15.69 -13.00
CA GLY A 175 5.89 -15.43 -14.38
C GLY A 175 4.76 -14.39 -14.48
N MET A 176 3.86 -14.32 -13.48
CA MET A 176 2.75 -13.37 -13.46
C MET A 176 3.22 -11.96 -13.03
N MET A 177 4.25 -11.83 -12.18
CA MET A 177 4.70 -10.55 -11.65
C MET A 177 5.03 -9.54 -12.75
N ARG A 178 5.75 -9.94 -13.79
CA ARG A 178 6.05 -9.08 -14.95
C ARG A 178 4.80 -8.57 -15.66
N ASN A 179 3.77 -9.42 -15.79
CA ASN A 179 2.50 -9.02 -16.38
C ASN A 179 1.73 -8.04 -15.48
N ILE A 180 1.84 -8.21 -14.16
CA ILE A 180 1.23 -7.31 -13.19
C ILE A 180 1.92 -5.94 -13.24
N VAL A 181 3.26 -5.90 -13.29
CA VAL A 181 4.02 -4.66 -13.47
C VAL A 181 3.57 -3.93 -14.72
N ALA A 182 3.51 -4.61 -15.87
CA ALA A 182 3.05 -4.02 -17.11
C ALA A 182 1.59 -3.52 -17.04
N ALA A 183 0.72 -4.21 -16.30
CA ALA A 183 -0.66 -3.76 -16.09
C ALA A 183 -0.74 -2.49 -15.22
N PHE A 184 0.12 -2.37 -14.20
CA PHE A 184 0.20 -1.16 -13.36
C PHE A 184 0.74 0.03 -14.16
N GLU A 185 1.79 -0.19 -14.97
CA GLU A 185 2.35 0.84 -15.85
C GLU A 185 1.32 1.33 -16.86
N LYS A 186 0.55 0.41 -17.45
CA LYS A 186 -0.55 0.77 -18.37
C LYS A 186 -1.66 1.54 -17.65
N GLN A 187 -1.94 1.22 -16.38
CA GLN A 187 -2.91 1.99 -15.59
C GLN A 187 -2.41 3.42 -15.35
N LEU A 188 -1.13 3.59 -15.03
CA LEU A 188 -0.51 4.90 -14.88
C LEU A 188 -0.55 5.70 -16.19
N ASP A 189 -0.17 5.09 -17.31
CA ASP A 189 -0.22 5.71 -18.64
C ASP A 189 -1.64 6.18 -19.00
N ALA A 190 -2.65 5.35 -18.72
CA ALA A 190 -4.05 5.68 -18.99
C ALA A 190 -4.52 6.94 -18.23
N LEU A 191 -3.95 7.26 -17.06
CA LEU A 191 -4.29 8.48 -16.30
C LEU A 191 -3.83 9.77 -17.02
N TYR A 192 -2.86 9.67 -17.91
CA TYR A 192 -2.35 10.81 -18.68
C TYR A 192 -2.90 10.88 -20.10
N GLY A 193 -3.81 9.99 -20.49
CA GLY A 193 -4.32 9.92 -21.85
C GLY A 193 -5.06 11.18 -22.30
N SER A 194 -5.87 11.80 -21.45
CA SER A 194 -6.53 13.08 -21.71
C SER A 194 -5.53 14.22 -21.87
N ASP A 195 -4.59 14.30 -20.93
CA ASP A 195 -3.56 15.36 -20.91
C ASP A 195 -2.68 15.29 -22.16
N ALA A 196 -2.33 14.06 -22.61
CA ALA A 196 -1.56 13.84 -23.84
C ALA A 196 -2.32 14.30 -25.09
N LEU A 197 -3.64 14.07 -25.12
CA LEU A 197 -4.48 14.53 -26.23
C LEU A 197 -4.57 16.06 -26.30
N ASP A 198 -4.77 16.70 -25.15
CA ASP A 198 -4.85 18.17 -25.05
C ASP A 198 -3.53 18.82 -25.49
N ILE A 199 -2.39 18.33 -24.98
CA ILE A 199 -1.06 18.80 -25.38
C ILE A 199 -0.82 18.59 -26.87
N SER A 200 -1.22 17.46 -27.45
CA SER A 200 -1.07 17.19 -28.89
C SER A 200 -1.86 18.19 -29.71
N THR A 201 -3.06 18.58 -29.25
CA THR A 201 -3.88 19.60 -29.88
C THR A 201 -3.21 20.98 -29.83
N ASP A 202 -2.69 21.36 -28.67
CA ASP A 202 -1.97 22.64 -28.47
C ASP A 202 -0.72 22.71 -29.35
N ILE A 203 0.05 21.61 -29.44
CA ILE A 203 1.21 21.51 -30.33
C ILE A 203 0.78 21.79 -31.79
N THR A 204 -0.29 21.15 -32.27
CA THR A 204 -0.78 21.33 -33.63
C THR A 204 -1.20 22.77 -33.91
N VAL A 205 -1.87 23.42 -32.94
CA VAL A 205 -2.24 24.84 -33.04
C VAL A 205 -0.99 25.72 -33.11
N LEU A 206 -0.01 25.47 -32.22
CA LEU A 206 1.25 26.22 -32.19
C LEU A 206 2.04 26.05 -33.49
N GLU A 207 2.16 24.83 -34.02
CA GLU A 207 2.83 24.56 -35.28
C GLU A 207 2.15 25.31 -36.44
N THR A 208 0.80 25.34 -36.46
CA THR A 208 0.04 26.08 -37.45
C THR A 208 0.31 27.61 -37.36
N MET A 209 0.37 28.14 -36.14
CA MET A 209 0.70 29.57 -35.93
C MET A 209 2.11 29.88 -36.36
N MET A 210 3.09 29.08 -35.98
CA MET A 210 4.49 29.25 -36.36
C MET A 210 4.69 29.17 -37.87
N ALA A 211 3.96 28.26 -38.53
CA ALA A 211 4.00 28.13 -39.99
C ALA A 211 3.43 29.37 -40.70
N ARG A 212 2.33 29.95 -40.18
CA ARG A 212 1.75 31.20 -40.72
C ARG A 212 2.70 32.41 -40.56
N GLU A 213 3.47 32.43 -39.50
CA GLU A 213 4.45 33.50 -39.18
C GLU A 213 5.81 33.28 -39.90
N GLY A 214 5.95 32.16 -40.66
CA GLY A 214 7.19 31.82 -41.35
C GLY A 214 8.35 31.40 -40.44
N LEU A 215 8.04 31.02 -39.19
CA LEU A 215 9.03 30.62 -38.20
C LEU A 215 9.39 29.14 -38.30
N THR A 216 8.61 28.33 -39.00
CA THR A 216 8.94 26.93 -39.28
C THR A 216 9.58 26.84 -40.69
N GLY A 217 10.81 26.33 -40.76
CA GLY A 217 11.55 26.18 -42.03
C GLY A 217 10.96 25.14 -42.99
N HIS A 218 9.75 24.64 -42.74
CA HIS A 218 9.00 23.78 -43.65
C HIS A 218 7.77 24.53 -44.14
N PRO A 219 7.68 24.86 -45.49
CA PRO A 219 6.42 25.34 -46.05
C PRO A 219 5.37 24.27 -45.89
N LEU A 220 4.21 24.64 -45.30
CA LEU A 220 3.02 23.80 -45.32
C LEU A 220 2.78 23.38 -46.76
N LYS A 221 3.04 22.12 -47.08
CA LYS A 221 2.60 21.53 -48.35
C LYS A 221 1.09 21.56 -48.28
N ALA A 222 0.49 22.55 -48.98
CA ALA A 222 -0.94 22.56 -49.21
C ALA A 222 -1.28 21.20 -49.81
N GLU A 223 -2.03 20.40 -49.07
CA GLU A 223 -2.62 19.17 -49.58
C GLU A 223 -3.54 19.62 -50.70
N THR A 224 -3.01 19.59 -51.94
CA THR A 224 -3.81 19.81 -53.12
C THR A 224 -4.89 18.75 -53.15
N ALA A 225 -6.14 19.22 -53.07
CA ALA A 225 -7.32 18.40 -53.27
C ALA A 225 -7.09 17.43 -54.41
N PRO A 226 -7.57 16.19 -54.34
CA PRO A 226 -7.46 15.23 -55.43
C PRO A 226 -8.03 15.86 -56.71
N PRO A 227 -7.42 15.66 -57.91
CA PRO A 227 -7.98 16.15 -59.14
C PRO A 227 -9.37 15.54 -59.31
N GLU A 228 -10.39 16.41 -59.49
CA GLU A 228 -11.70 15.98 -59.93
C GLU A 228 -11.50 15.23 -61.23
N ASP A 229 -11.62 13.91 -61.18
CA ASP A 229 -11.67 13.07 -62.37
C ASP A 229 -12.99 13.34 -63.07
N GLY A 230 -12.85 14.17 -64.13
CA GLY A 230 -13.95 14.50 -65.03
C GLY A 230 -14.38 13.25 -65.78
N THR A 231 -15.32 12.52 -65.23
CA THR A 231 -16.04 11.50 -66.00
C THR A 231 -16.99 12.19 -66.98
N ASP A 232 -16.52 12.40 -68.26
CA ASP A 232 -17.34 12.66 -69.37
C ASP A 232 -18.34 11.50 -69.57
N ILE A 233 -19.56 11.70 -69.16
CA ILE A 233 -20.68 10.81 -69.50
C ILE A 233 -21.14 11.16 -70.87
N LYS A 234 -20.63 10.45 -71.87
CA LYS A 234 -21.19 10.45 -73.29
C LYS A 234 -22.53 9.72 -73.23
N LEU A 235 -23.61 10.47 -73.32
CA LEU A 235 -24.93 9.95 -73.61
C LEU A 235 -25.00 9.79 -75.14
N GLU A 236 -24.96 8.56 -75.66
CA GLU A 236 -25.39 8.23 -76.99
C GLU A 236 -26.90 7.91 -77.00
N LEU A 237 -27.62 8.59 -77.88
CA LEU A 237 -29.01 8.37 -78.26
C LEU A 237 -29.14 7.17 -79.21
#